data_a2ace6668e77c7294f6f1c2928023999
#
_entry.id   a2ace6668e77c7294f6f1c2928023999
#
_cell.length_a   1.000
_cell.length_b   1.000
_cell.length_c   1.000
_cell.angle_alpha   90.00
_cell.angle_beta   90.00
_cell.angle_gamma   90.00
#
_symmetry.space_group_name_H-M   'P 1'
#
loop_
_entity.id
_entity.type
_entity.pdbx_description
1 polymer ?
#
loop_
_entity_poly.entity_id
_entity_poly.type
_entity_poly.pdbx_seq_one_letter_code
_entity_poly.pdbx_strand_id
1 'polypeptide(L)'
;MKLLIRRPEQSDIQTLHEFFDLVIRDTYKKEGIAELVDDQQHEWETKKQYVAMDLESQGEKRFFWLALNEETNEIIGTIECGQANEIIQQTIKENLFNCLEVGTVFVHPDYQNRGIGTVLLQKMLLTLENRRIPSFCLDSGYKQAQMIWQKKFGQPDIVLENYWGTNNHHMIWKRTLPFRL
;
A
#
# COMPACT_ATOMS: atom_id res chain seq x y z
N MET A 1 23.90 -0.18 -2.57
CA MET A 1 22.61 0.30 -3.15
C MET A 1 22.25 1.61 -2.47
N LYS A 2 22.15 2.64 -3.21
CA LYS A 2 21.69 3.95 -2.77
C LYS A 2 20.20 4.11 -3.13
N LEU A 3 19.38 4.58 -2.20
CA LEU A 3 17.94 4.66 -2.35
C LEU A 3 17.52 6.10 -2.63
N LEU A 4 16.80 6.32 -3.73
CA LEU A 4 16.16 7.59 -4.06
C LEU A 4 14.65 7.45 -3.79
N ILE A 5 14.06 8.39 -3.04
CA ILE A 5 12.60 8.45 -2.85
C ILE A 5 12.08 9.73 -3.47
N ARG A 6 11.17 9.60 -4.43
CA ARG A 6 10.54 10.71 -5.13
C ARG A 6 9.08 10.46 -5.48
N ARG A 7 8.41 11.49 -5.94
CA ARG A 7 7.07 11.40 -6.53
C ARG A 7 7.12 10.70 -7.90
N PRO A 8 6.03 10.06 -8.33
CA PRO A 8 5.92 9.58 -9.71
C PRO A 8 5.86 10.74 -10.70
N GLU A 9 6.32 10.46 -11.90
CA GLU A 9 6.26 11.33 -13.08
C GLU A 9 5.52 10.62 -14.21
N GLN A 10 5.08 11.36 -15.23
CA GLN A 10 4.38 10.77 -16.40
C GLN A 10 5.21 9.70 -17.10
N SER A 11 6.52 9.87 -17.12
CA SER A 11 7.46 8.89 -17.71
C SER A 11 7.54 7.57 -16.95
N ASP A 12 7.09 7.52 -15.71
CA ASP A 12 7.12 6.29 -14.88
C ASP A 12 5.93 5.36 -15.13
N ILE A 13 4.87 5.82 -15.79
CA ILE A 13 3.58 5.11 -15.88
C ILE A 13 3.76 3.67 -16.35
N GLN A 14 4.46 3.45 -17.47
CA GLN A 14 4.63 2.13 -18.04
C GLN A 14 5.43 1.22 -17.08
N THR A 15 6.53 1.71 -16.52
CA THR A 15 7.37 0.97 -15.58
C THR A 15 6.62 0.65 -14.28
N LEU A 16 5.76 1.58 -13.80
CA LEU A 16 4.90 1.33 -12.64
C LEU A 16 3.86 0.24 -12.91
N HIS A 17 3.25 0.24 -14.09
CA HIS A 17 2.29 -0.82 -14.46
C HIS A 17 2.95 -2.21 -14.49
N GLU A 18 4.16 -2.30 -15.03
CA GLU A 18 4.96 -3.54 -15.05
C GLU A 18 5.39 -3.95 -13.63
N PHE A 19 5.81 -2.99 -12.81
CA PHE A 19 6.15 -3.22 -11.42
C PHE A 19 4.95 -3.73 -10.61
N PHE A 20 3.76 -3.18 -10.79
CA PHE A 20 2.56 -3.66 -10.10
C PHE A 20 2.19 -5.07 -10.51
N ASP A 21 2.20 -5.39 -11.82
CA ASP A 21 1.94 -6.75 -12.30
C ASP A 21 2.91 -7.75 -11.66
N LEU A 22 4.21 -7.44 -11.66
CA LEU A 22 5.24 -8.27 -11.05
C LEU A 22 4.96 -8.54 -9.55
N VAL A 23 4.71 -7.48 -8.78
CA VAL A 23 4.53 -7.63 -7.32
C VAL A 23 3.21 -8.31 -6.97
N ILE A 24 2.13 -8.03 -7.70
CA ILE A 24 0.84 -8.68 -7.50
C ILE A 24 0.97 -10.18 -7.77
N ARG A 25 1.52 -10.59 -8.91
CA ARG A 25 1.74 -12.02 -9.24
C ARG A 25 2.60 -12.73 -8.22
N ASP A 26 3.69 -12.11 -7.77
CA ASP A 26 4.56 -12.66 -6.72
C ASP A 26 3.80 -12.84 -5.40
N THR A 27 2.98 -11.86 -5.03
CA THR A 27 2.15 -11.91 -3.81
C THR A 27 1.15 -13.05 -3.88
N TYR A 28 0.37 -13.14 -4.95
CA TYR A 28 -0.63 -14.19 -5.14
C TYR A 28 0.01 -15.59 -5.13
N LYS A 29 1.19 -15.72 -5.75
CA LYS A 29 1.96 -16.97 -5.71
C LYS A 29 2.39 -17.33 -4.29
N LYS A 30 2.90 -16.38 -3.52
CA LYS A 30 3.35 -16.60 -2.12
C LYS A 30 2.20 -16.90 -1.16
N GLU A 31 1.02 -16.34 -1.42
CA GLU A 31 -0.21 -16.61 -0.65
C GLU A 31 -0.90 -17.91 -1.07
N GLY A 32 -0.44 -18.57 -2.15
CA GLY A 32 -1.01 -19.84 -2.64
C GLY A 32 -2.36 -19.71 -3.34
N ILE A 33 -2.60 -18.55 -3.97
CA ILE A 33 -3.85 -18.18 -4.68
C ILE A 33 -3.58 -17.70 -6.11
N ALA A 34 -2.50 -18.19 -6.72
CA ALA A 34 -2.09 -17.79 -8.07
C ALA A 34 -3.12 -18.08 -9.17
N GLU A 35 -4.07 -18.98 -8.91
CA GLU A 35 -5.18 -19.32 -9.81
C GLU A 35 -6.26 -18.22 -9.89
N LEU A 36 -6.32 -17.28 -8.95
CA LEU A 36 -7.28 -16.18 -8.94
C LEU A 36 -6.86 -15.06 -9.92
N VAL A 37 -6.86 -15.38 -11.22
CA VAL A 37 -6.35 -14.48 -12.27
C VAL A 37 -7.21 -13.21 -12.41
N ASP A 38 -8.52 -13.33 -12.28
CA ASP A 38 -9.44 -12.20 -12.39
C ASP A 38 -9.23 -11.21 -11.23
N ASP A 39 -8.97 -11.70 -10.01
CA ASP A 39 -8.67 -10.86 -8.86
C ASP A 39 -7.32 -10.14 -9.02
N GLN A 40 -6.29 -10.83 -9.54
CA GLN A 40 -5.00 -10.21 -9.89
C GLN A 40 -5.18 -9.08 -10.90
N GLN A 41 -5.97 -9.32 -11.96
CA GLN A 41 -6.25 -8.33 -12.98
C GLN A 41 -6.98 -7.12 -12.40
N HIS A 42 -7.99 -7.36 -11.56
CA HIS A 42 -8.74 -6.29 -10.89
C HIS A 42 -7.84 -5.45 -9.97
N GLU A 43 -6.99 -6.09 -9.17
CA GLU A 43 -6.04 -5.38 -8.32
C GLU A 43 -5.07 -4.53 -9.15
N TRP A 44 -4.50 -5.09 -10.23
CA TRP A 44 -3.60 -4.38 -11.13
C TRP A 44 -4.25 -3.14 -11.75
N GLU A 45 -5.48 -3.28 -12.29
CA GLU A 45 -6.23 -2.14 -12.84
C GLU A 45 -6.50 -1.06 -11.78
N THR A 46 -6.83 -1.47 -10.55
CA THR A 46 -7.03 -0.55 -9.43
C THR A 46 -5.75 0.25 -9.14
N LYS A 47 -4.57 -0.40 -9.10
CA LYS A 47 -3.31 0.31 -8.85
C LYS A 47 -2.94 1.27 -9.98
N LYS A 48 -3.24 0.93 -11.23
CA LYS A 48 -3.09 1.83 -12.38
C LYS A 48 -3.96 3.08 -12.25
N GLN A 49 -5.23 2.90 -11.87
CA GLN A 49 -6.14 4.02 -11.61
C GLN A 49 -5.63 4.92 -10.47
N TYR A 50 -5.06 4.34 -9.43
CA TYR A 50 -4.48 5.10 -8.32
C TYR A 50 -3.31 5.98 -8.73
N VAL A 51 -2.42 5.48 -9.60
CA VAL A 51 -1.33 6.29 -10.19
C VAL A 51 -1.89 7.41 -11.07
N ALA A 52 -2.87 7.11 -11.92
CA ALA A 52 -3.52 8.13 -12.73
C ALA A 52 -4.14 9.24 -11.88
N MET A 53 -4.86 8.87 -10.81
CA MET A 53 -5.43 9.84 -9.86
C MET A 53 -4.37 10.70 -9.18
N ASP A 54 -3.22 10.13 -8.83
CA ASP A 54 -2.09 10.89 -8.27
C ASP A 54 -1.57 11.93 -9.26
N LEU A 55 -1.23 11.50 -10.48
CA LEU A 55 -0.63 12.35 -11.51
C LEU A 55 -1.59 13.46 -11.97
N GLU A 56 -2.86 13.12 -12.21
CA GLU A 56 -3.89 14.09 -12.63
C GLU A 56 -4.20 15.13 -11.55
N SER A 57 -4.20 14.73 -10.28
CA SER A 57 -4.49 15.62 -9.16
C SER A 57 -3.24 16.26 -8.53
N GLN A 58 -2.05 15.97 -9.04
CA GLN A 58 -0.78 16.39 -8.46
C GLN A 58 -0.65 15.98 -6.98
N GLY A 59 -1.18 14.80 -6.64
CA GLY A 59 -1.13 14.22 -5.30
C GLY A 59 -2.21 14.69 -4.33
N GLU A 60 -3.25 15.39 -4.80
CA GLU A 60 -4.35 15.87 -3.93
C GLU A 60 -5.40 14.78 -3.65
N LYS A 61 -5.80 14.01 -4.67
CA LYS A 61 -6.79 12.95 -4.53
C LYS A 61 -6.18 11.64 -4.04
N ARG A 62 -5.00 11.31 -4.57
CA ARG A 62 -4.16 10.18 -4.15
C ARG A 62 -2.70 10.61 -4.24
N PHE A 63 -1.87 10.07 -3.39
CA PHE A 63 -0.49 10.52 -3.26
C PHE A 63 0.46 9.34 -3.16
N PHE A 64 1.43 9.24 -4.06
CA PHE A 64 2.45 8.20 -4.09
C PHE A 64 3.84 8.69 -3.68
N TRP A 65 4.62 7.80 -3.07
CA TRP A 65 6.07 7.82 -3.06
C TRP A 65 6.59 6.58 -3.78
N LEU A 66 7.62 6.76 -4.60
CA LEU A 66 8.40 5.70 -5.23
C LEU A 66 9.75 5.60 -4.55
N ALA A 67 10.22 4.36 -4.38
CA ALA A 67 11.59 4.07 -4.03
C ALA A 67 12.30 3.52 -5.27
N LEU A 68 13.41 4.14 -5.66
CA LEU A 68 14.23 3.73 -6.79
C LEU A 68 15.61 3.33 -6.31
N ASN A 69 16.21 2.36 -7.00
CA ASN A 69 17.64 2.13 -6.93
C ASN A 69 18.34 3.24 -7.74
N GLU A 70 19.07 4.14 -7.06
CA GLU A 70 19.69 5.31 -7.70
C GLU A 70 20.74 4.94 -8.75
N GLU A 71 21.34 3.74 -8.66
CA GLU A 71 22.37 3.27 -9.60
C GLU A 71 21.78 2.76 -10.92
N THR A 72 20.60 2.14 -10.86
CA THR A 72 19.94 1.52 -12.04
C THR A 72 18.71 2.29 -12.49
N ASN A 73 18.22 3.24 -11.70
CA ASN A 73 16.95 3.95 -11.87
C ASN A 73 15.72 3.01 -11.90
N GLU A 74 15.85 1.82 -11.37
CA GLU A 74 14.77 0.82 -11.27
C GLU A 74 13.82 1.17 -10.14
N ILE A 75 12.51 1.07 -10.36
CA ILE A 75 11.49 1.20 -9.31
C ILE A 75 11.51 -0.10 -8.49
N ILE A 76 11.84 0.02 -7.22
CA ILE A 76 11.99 -1.11 -6.30
C ILE A 76 10.98 -1.10 -5.15
N GLY A 77 10.17 -0.06 -5.04
CA GLY A 77 9.09 0.00 -4.07
C GLY A 77 8.15 1.16 -4.28
N THR A 78 6.94 1.01 -3.76
CA THR A 78 5.90 2.04 -3.77
C THR A 78 5.18 2.10 -2.43
N ILE A 79 4.58 3.24 -2.12
CA ILE A 79 3.58 3.43 -1.08
C ILE A 79 2.67 4.57 -1.52
N GLU A 80 1.39 4.47 -1.17
CA GLU A 80 0.45 5.55 -1.47
C GLU A 80 -0.49 5.83 -0.30
N CYS A 81 -1.16 6.97 -0.35
CA CYS A 81 -2.29 7.28 0.50
C CYS A 81 -3.39 7.99 -0.28
N GLY A 82 -4.63 7.78 0.15
CA GLY A 82 -5.80 8.39 -0.44
C GLY A 82 -7.08 8.05 0.31
N GLN A 83 -8.22 8.24 -0.35
CA GLN A 83 -9.49 7.82 0.20
C GLN A 83 -9.50 6.32 0.49
N ALA A 84 -10.03 5.93 1.64
CA ALA A 84 -10.13 4.54 2.03
C ALA A 84 -10.94 3.71 1.02
N ASN A 85 -10.55 2.46 0.84
CA ASN A 85 -11.23 1.51 -0.03
C ASN A 85 -12.63 1.13 0.51
N GLU A 86 -13.42 0.45 -0.30
CA GLU A 86 -14.81 0.10 0.04
C GLU A 86 -14.92 -0.78 1.29
N ILE A 87 -14.00 -1.73 1.48
CA ILE A 87 -14.01 -2.63 2.64
C ILE A 87 -13.87 -1.81 3.93
N ILE A 88 -12.90 -0.90 3.96
CA ILE A 88 -12.68 -0.01 5.11
C ILE A 88 -13.90 0.88 5.32
N GLN A 89 -14.42 1.51 4.25
CA GLN A 89 -15.57 2.42 4.34
C GLN A 89 -16.84 1.72 4.85
N GLN A 90 -17.12 0.51 4.39
CA GLN A 90 -18.29 -0.28 4.81
C GLN A 90 -18.15 -0.81 6.25
N THR A 91 -16.91 -1.08 6.68
CA THR A 91 -16.62 -1.68 7.99
C THR A 91 -16.53 -0.63 9.09
N ILE A 92 -15.83 0.47 8.85
CA ILE A 92 -15.69 1.57 9.82
C ILE A 92 -16.87 2.51 9.65
N LYS A 93 -17.88 2.36 10.53
CA LYS A 93 -19.10 3.20 10.53
C LYS A 93 -18.87 4.62 11.05
N GLU A 94 -17.73 4.90 11.61
CA GLU A 94 -17.34 6.24 12.06
C GLU A 94 -16.99 7.15 10.88
N ASN A 95 -17.07 8.46 11.13
CA ASN A 95 -16.71 9.45 10.11
C ASN A 95 -15.20 9.35 9.76
N LEU A 96 -14.89 8.83 8.58
CA LEU A 96 -13.54 8.72 8.03
C LEU A 96 -13.06 10.03 7.35
N PHE A 97 -13.76 11.14 7.54
CA PHE A 97 -13.51 12.39 6.81
C PHE A 97 -12.04 12.86 6.87
N ASN A 98 -11.34 12.57 7.97
CA ASN A 98 -9.94 12.94 8.15
C ASN A 98 -9.03 11.70 8.34
N CYS A 99 -9.42 10.55 7.81
CA CYS A 99 -8.64 9.31 7.87
C CYS A 99 -8.31 8.87 6.45
N LEU A 100 -7.04 8.92 6.06
CA LEU A 100 -6.60 8.40 4.77
C LEU A 100 -6.16 6.95 4.92
N GLU A 101 -6.45 6.16 3.90
CA GLU A 101 -5.84 4.84 3.75
C GLU A 101 -4.40 4.98 3.30
N VAL A 102 -3.50 4.23 3.93
CA VAL A 102 -2.13 3.99 3.45
C VAL A 102 -2.11 2.61 2.81
N GLY A 103 -1.81 2.56 1.53
CA GLY A 103 -1.87 1.33 0.74
C GLY A 103 -0.73 1.20 -0.26
N THR A 104 -0.85 0.18 -1.11
CA THR A 104 0.11 -0.13 -2.19
C THR A 104 1.56 -0.13 -1.70
N VAL A 105 1.77 -0.70 -0.49
CA VAL A 105 3.11 -0.85 0.09
C VAL A 105 3.77 -2.05 -0.58
N PHE A 106 4.25 -1.84 -1.78
CA PHE A 106 4.87 -2.86 -2.61
C PHE A 106 6.38 -2.73 -2.58
N VAL A 107 7.06 -3.88 -2.55
CA VAL A 107 8.52 -3.95 -2.68
C VAL A 107 8.85 -5.05 -3.68
N HIS A 108 9.68 -4.71 -4.66
CA HIS A 108 10.14 -5.65 -5.67
C HIS A 108 10.66 -6.94 -5.01
N PRO A 109 10.29 -8.13 -5.50
CA PRO A 109 10.65 -9.41 -4.86
C PRO A 109 12.13 -9.55 -4.52
N ASP A 110 13.02 -9.16 -5.42
CA ASP A 110 14.47 -9.25 -5.23
C ASP A 110 15.04 -8.25 -4.21
N TYR A 111 14.24 -7.26 -3.81
CA TYR A 111 14.62 -6.21 -2.86
C TYR A 111 13.89 -6.30 -1.52
N GLN A 112 13.05 -7.32 -1.32
CA GLN A 112 12.37 -7.56 -0.05
C GLN A 112 13.36 -7.84 1.09
N ASN A 113 12.90 -7.67 2.34
CA ASN A 113 13.69 -7.87 3.57
C ASN A 113 14.94 -6.95 3.70
N ARG A 114 15.03 -5.87 2.91
CA ARG A 114 16.13 -4.87 2.96
C ARG A 114 15.69 -3.55 3.60
N GLY A 115 14.53 -3.52 4.26
CA GLY A 115 14.04 -2.34 4.97
C GLY A 115 13.31 -1.29 4.11
N ILE A 116 13.21 -1.46 2.78
CA ILE A 116 12.62 -0.49 1.84
C ILE A 116 11.18 -0.12 2.24
N GLY A 117 10.34 -1.12 2.52
CA GLY A 117 8.96 -0.87 2.96
C GLY A 117 8.88 -0.06 4.27
N THR A 118 9.84 -0.21 5.18
CA THR A 118 9.90 0.58 6.41
C THR A 118 10.27 2.05 6.12
N VAL A 119 11.25 2.28 5.24
CA VAL A 119 11.66 3.63 4.84
C VAL A 119 10.51 4.36 4.12
N LEU A 120 9.82 3.68 3.20
CA LEU A 120 8.65 4.20 2.52
C LEU A 120 7.53 4.56 3.50
N LEU A 121 7.25 3.68 4.46
CA LEU A 121 6.23 3.92 5.47
C LEU A 121 6.58 5.11 6.36
N GLN A 122 7.83 5.23 6.84
CA GLN A 122 8.28 6.40 7.59
C GLN A 122 8.13 7.69 6.80
N LYS A 123 8.48 7.66 5.51
CA LYS A 123 8.31 8.81 4.61
C LYS A 123 6.84 9.19 4.46
N MET A 124 5.94 8.21 4.32
CA MET A 124 4.51 8.45 4.22
C MET A 124 3.93 9.01 5.51
N LEU A 125 4.26 8.44 6.68
CA LEU A 125 3.77 8.96 7.97
C LEU A 125 4.19 10.41 8.19
N LEU A 126 5.44 10.76 7.88
CA LEU A 126 5.91 12.14 7.94
C LEU A 126 5.15 13.05 6.95
N THR A 127 4.81 12.54 5.77
CA THR A 127 4.01 13.28 4.78
C THR A 127 2.61 13.57 5.31
N LEU A 128 1.95 12.59 5.92
CA LEU A 128 0.64 12.76 6.54
C LEU A 128 0.67 13.75 7.70
N GLU A 129 1.70 13.68 8.56
CA GLU A 129 1.90 14.64 9.66
C GLU A 129 2.06 16.08 9.11
N ASN A 130 2.88 16.27 8.09
CA ASN A 130 3.09 17.58 7.45
C ASN A 130 1.81 18.13 6.79
N ARG A 131 0.94 17.24 6.29
CA ARG A 131 -0.39 17.58 5.76
C ARG A 131 -1.45 17.76 6.84
N ARG A 132 -1.08 17.64 8.13
CA ARG A 132 -1.98 17.74 9.28
C ARG A 132 -3.13 16.73 9.25
N ILE A 133 -2.90 15.56 8.68
CA ILE A 133 -3.84 14.45 8.72
C ILE A 133 -3.77 13.81 10.11
N PRO A 134 -4.88 13.73 10.86
CA PRO A 134 -4.83 13.30 12.25
C PRO A 134 -4.76 11.78 12.43
N SER A 135 -5.15 11.01 11.41
CA SER A 135 -5.17 9.55 11.48
C SER A 135 -5.07 8.92 10.10
N PHE A 136 -4.59 7.68 10.07
CA PHE A 136 -4.59 6.84 8.88
C PHE A 136 -5.16 5.47 9.20
N CYS A 137 -5.60 4.77 8.17
CA CYS A 137 -5.97 3.37 8.22
C CYS A 137 -5.18 2.58 7.17
N LEU A 138 -5.13 1.29 7.34
CA LEU A 138 -4.63 0.34 6.35
C LEU A 138 -5.32 -1.01 6.59
N ASP A 139 -5.33 -1.84 5.58
CA ASP A 139 -5.93 -3.16 5.66
C ASP A 139 -5.09 -4.22 4.93
N SER A 140 -5.41 -5.48 5.16
CA SER A 140 -4.88 -6.58 4.36
C SER A 140 -5.70 -7.85 4.50
N GLY A 141 -5.90 -8.54 3.37
CA GLY A 141 -6.31 -9.94 3.29
C GLY A 141 -5.14 -10.92 3.20
N TYR A 142 -3.92 -10.44 2.93
CA TYR A 142 -2.73 -11.29 2.74
C TYR A 142 -2.05 -11.61 4.06
N LYS A 143 -1.84 -12.90 4.33
CA LYS A 143 -1.27 -13.39 5.61
C LYS A 143 0.13 -12.84 5.89
N GLN A 144 0.97 -12.76 4.86
CA GLN A 144 2.32 -12.20 5.03
C GLN A 144 2.28 -10.71 5.39
N ALA A 145 1.43 -9.93 4.74
CA ALA A 145 1.25 -8.53 5.05
C ALA A 145 0.65 -8.33 6.45
N GLN A 146 -0.33 -9.15 6.84
CA GLN A 146 -0.91 -9.11 8.19
C GLN A 146 0.15 -9.30 9.28
N MET A 147 1.07 -10.25 9.12
CA MET A 147 2.18 -10.44 10.07
C MET A 147 3.11 -9.22 10.14
N ILE A 148 3.39 -8.57 9.01
CA ILE A 148 4.19 -7.35 8.95
C ILE A 148 3.47 -6.21 9.68
N TRP A 149 2.18 -6.02 9.43
CA TRP A 149 1.40 -4.95 10.05
C TRP A 149 1.20 -5.17 11.54
N GLN A 150 0.96 -6.40 11.99
CA GLN A 150 0.91 -6.73 13.42
C GLN A 150 2.23 -6.40 14.12
N LYS A 151 3.37 -6.70 13.50
CA LYS A 151 4.69 -6.37 14.05
C LYS A 151 4.92 -4.85 14.16
N LYS A 152 4.42 -4.07 13.20
CA LYS A 152 4.63 -2.62 13.12
C LYS A 152 3.59 -1.82 13.91
N PHE A 153 2.36 -2.23 13.87
CA PHE A 153 1.21 -1.48 14.40
C PHE A 153 0.50 -2.17 15.56
N GLY A 154 0.92 -3.37 15.95
CA GLY A 154 0.22 -4.17 16.97
C GLY A 154 -1.01 -4.87 16.40
N GLN A 155 -1.91 -5.28 17.28
CA GLN A 155 -3.12 -5.99 16.88
C GLN A 155 -4.01 -5.11 15.98
N PRO A 156 -4.74 -5.70 15.02
CA PRO A 156 -5.73 -4.99 14.23
C PRO A 156 -6.88 -4.49 15.12
N ASP A 157 -7.50 -3.38 14.70
CA ASP A 157 -8.69 -2.86 15.37
C ASP A 157 -9.93 -3.66 14.99
N ILE A 158 -9.97 -4.18 13.76
CA ILE A 158 -11.06 -4.99 13.24
C ILE A 158 -10.52 -6.22 12.51
N VAL A 159 -11.14 -7.37 12.77
CA VAL A 159 -10.90 -8.61 12.04
C VAL A 159 -12.23 -9.05 11.42
N LEU A 160 -12.29 -9.10 10.09
CA LEU A 160 -13.40 -9.70 9.36
C LEU A 160 -13.06 -11.19 9.15
N GLU A 161 -13.60 -12.02 10.02
CA GLU A 161 -13.31 -13.46 10.01
C GLU A 161 -13.82 -14.14 8.73
N ASN A 162 -12.96 -14.97 8.13
CA ASN A 162 -13.28 -15.75 6.93
C ASN A 162 -13.79 -14.92 5.74
N TYR A 163 -13.43 -13.64 5.66
CA TYR A 163 -13.90 -12.71 4.63
C TYR A 163 -13.55 -13.21 3.22
N TRP A 164 -12.37 -13.80 3.04
CA TRP A 164 -11.87 -14.35 1.78
C TRP A 164 -11.96 -15.89 1.71
N GLY A 165 -12.79 -16.50 2.55
CA GLY A 165 -12.93 -17.95 2.69
C GLY A 165 -12.37 -18.48 4.01
N THR A 166 -12.51 -19.76 4.27
CA THR A 166 -12.14 -20.40 5.54
C THR A 166 -10.68 -20.12 5.91
N ASN A 167 -10.47 -19.58 7.12
CA ASN A 167 -9.16 -19.16 7.67
C ASN A 167 -8.44 -18.06 6.87
N ASN A 168 -9.15 -17.36 5.99
CA ASN A 168 -8.64 -16.20 5.27
C ASN A 168 -9.39 -14.95 5.74
N HIS A 169 -8.85 -14.34 6.77
CA HIS A 169 -9.43 -13.15 7.39
C HIS A 169 -8.99 -11.87 6.65
N HIS A 170 -9.77 -10.81 6.80
CA HIS A 170 -9.34 -9.47 6.42
C HIS A 170 -9.15 -8.64 7.68
N MET A 171 -8.02 -7.95 7.79
CA MET A 171 -7.66 -7.19 9.00
C MET A 171 -7.54 -5.71 8.67
N ILE A 172 -8.02 -4.85 9.58
CA ILE A 172 -7.99 -3.39 9.43
C ILE A 172 -7.34 -2.79 10.67
N TRP A 173 -6.42 -1.84 10.44
CA TRP A 173 -5.79 -1.01 11.46
C TRP A 173 -6.16 0.45 11.24
N LYS A 174 -6.41 1.18 12.34
CA LYS A 174 -6.56 2.64 12.36
C LYS A 174 -5.59 3.20 13.40
N ARG A 175 -4.78 4.17 13.02
CA ARG A 175 -3.77 4.75 13.91
C ARG A 175 -3.83 6.25 13.88
N THR A 176 -3.65 6.87 15.05
CA THR A 176 -3.58 8.32 15.21
C THR A 176 -2.15 8.80 14.98
N LEU A 177 -1.99 9.96 14.39
CA LEU A 177 -0.70 10.62 14.19
C LEU A 177 -0.44 11.66 15.30
N PRO A 178 0.83 11.90 15.68
CA PRO A 178 2.03 11.25 15.18
C PRO A 178 2.17 9.79 15.65
N PHE A 179 2.63 8.92 14.76
CA PHE A 179 2.89 7.51 15.05
C PHE A 179 4.37 7.19 14.81
N ARG A 180 4.98 6.38 15.69
CA ARG A 180 6.37 5.93 15.56
C ARG A 180 6.41 4.41 15.38
N LEU A 181 7.15 3.97 14.37
CA LEU A 181 7.35 2.55 14.01
C LEU A 181 8.35 1.88 14.92
#